data_2ae012e93947501f7ee1c902d3e46fd1
#
_entry.id   2ae012e93947501f7ee1c902d3e46fd1
#
_cell.length_a   1.000
_cell.length_b   1.000
_cell.length_c   1.000
_cell.angle_alpha   90.00
_cell.angle_beta   90.00
_cell.angle_gamma   90.00
#
_symmetry.space_group_name_H-M   'P 1'
#
loop_
_entity.id
_entity.type
_entity.pdbx_description
1 polymer ?
#
loop_
_entity_poly.entity_id
_entity_poly.type
_entity_poly.pdbx_seq_one_letter_code
_entity_poly.pdbx_strand_id
1 'polypeptide(L)'
;VIWVYLLDAFPDWGALKRYGLVAGTFVLAYKAPDIFLKNKITKRSDAIRKGLPDALDLLVICAEAGLTVDAAFHRVARELGRAYPELGEEFSLTAIELGFLTDRRQAFENLAMRVDLDAVKGVVTTMIQTEKYGTPLASALRVLSAKFRNERMMRAEEKAARLPAIMTV
;
A
#
# COMPACT_ATOMS: atom_id res chain seq x y z
N VAL A 1 27.27 -26.71 -7.12
CA VAL A 1 27.67 -27.70 -6.10
C VAL A 1 26.44 -28.43 -5.56
N ILE A 2 25.40 -27.76 -5.11
CA ILE A 2 24.17 -28.39 -4.57
C ILE A 2 23.46 -29.28 -5.61
N TRP A 3 23.49 -28.90 -6.89
CA TRP A 3 22.93 -29.66 -8.01
C TRP A 3 23.57 -31.01 -8.24
N VAL A 4 24.90 -31.10 -8.10
CA VAL A 4 25.66 -32.35 -8.27
C VAL A 4 25.29 -33.31 -7.15
N TYR A 5 25.18 -32.86 -5.90
CA TYR A 5 24.77 -33.68 -4.77
C TYR A 5 23.33 -34.21 -4.87
N LEU A 6 22.40 -33.42 -5.43
CA LEU A 6 21.00 -33.81 -5.60
C LEU A 6 20.82 -34.85 -6.70
N LEU A 7 21.70 -34.86 -7.72
CA LEU A 7 21.72 -35.85 -8.79
C LEU A 7 22.33 -37.19 -8.35
N ASP A 8 23.27 -37.16 -7.40
CA ASP A 8 23.95 -38.34 -6.90
C ASP A 8 23.23 -39.06 -5.74
N ALA A 9 22.30 -38.33 -5.05
CA ALA A 9 21.58 -38.88 -3.90
C ALA A 9 20.50 -39.93 -4.26
N PHE A 10 20.09 -40.03 -5.54
CA PHE A 10 19.07 -40.97 -6.00
C PHE A 10 19.49 -41.73 -7.28
N PRO A 11 20.37 -42.74 -7.17
CA PRO A 11 20.86 -43.44 -8.34
C PRO A 11 19.80 -44.30 -9.05
N ASP A 12 18.75 -44.72 -8.35
CA ASP A 12 17.74 -45.66 -8.86
C ASP A 12 16.57 -45.01 -9.63
N TRP A 13 16.56 -43.69 -9.77
CA TRP A 13 15.49 -43.01 -10.48
C TRP A 13 15.79 -42.88 -11.98
N GLY A 14 14.94 -43.48 -12.84
CA GLY A 14 15.11 -43.44 -14.26
C GLY A 14 15.30 -42.02 -14.81
N ALA A 15 16.03 -41.90 -15.92
CA ALA A 15 16.43 -40.62 -16.52
C ALA A 15 15.29 -39.62 -16.66
N LEU A 16 14.07 -40.08 -16.96
CA LEU A 16 12.89 -39.21 -17.11
C LEU A 16 12.50 -38.48 -15.81
N LYS A 17 12.60 -39.14 -14.65
CA LYS A 17 12.30 -38.54 -13.35
C LYS A 17 13.36 -37.52 -12.94
N ARG A 18 14.61 -37.79 -13.27
CA ARG A 18 15.74 -36.86 -13.07
C ARG A 18 15.54 -35.55 -13.85
N TYR A 19 15.22 -35.63 -15.14
CA TYR A 19 14.95 -34.44 -15.95
C TYR A 19 13.69 -33.69 -15.47
N GLY A 20 12.67 -34.39 -14.99
CA GLY A 20 11.48 -33.79 -14.40
C GLY A 20 11.76 -32.97 -13.14
N LEU A 21 12.62 -33.50 -12.25
CA LEU A 21 13.04 -32.78 -11.03
C LEU A 21 13.89 -31.55 -11.36
N VAL A 22 14.78 -31.67 -12.34
CA VAL A 22 15.61 -30.56 -12.82
C VAL A 22 14.75 -29.44 -13.39
N ALA A 23 13.79 -29.77 -14.26
CA ALA A 23 12.86 -28.81 -14.83
C ALA A 23 11.97 -28.18 -13.75
N GLY A 24 11.47 -28.98 -12.79
CA GLY A 24 10.63 -28.49 -11.69
C GLY A 24 11.35 -27.51 -10.77
N THR A 25 12.60 -27.81 -10.38
CA THR A 25 13.40 -26.90 -9.55
C THR A 25 13.79 -25.63 -10.30
N PHE A 26 14.03 -25.69 -11.59
CA PHE A 26 14.31 -24.52 -12.41
C PHE A 26 13.09 -23.57 -12.50
N VAL A 27 11.89 -24.13 -12.70
CA VAL A 27 10.63 -23.37 -12.71
C VAL A 27 10.34 -22.75 -11.34
N LEU A 28 10.56 -23.50 -10.25
CA LEU A 28 10.40 -23.00 -8.88
C LEU A 28 11.39 -21.87 -8.57
N ALA A 29 12.66 -22.04 -8.95
CA ALA A 29 13.69 -21.01 -8.77
C ALA A 29 13.37 -19.71 -9.55
N TYR A 30 12.76 -19.84 -10.73
CA TYR A 30 12.35 -18.70 -11.55
C TYR A 30 11.12 -17.98 -10.97
N LYS A 31 10.18 -18.71 -10.38
CA LYS A 31 8.94 -18.17 -9.79
C LYS A 31 9.09 -17.67 -8.34
N ALA A 32 10.08 -18.19 -7.61
CA ALA A 32 10.29 -17.84 -6.21
C ALA A 32 10.51 -16.31 -5.98
N PRO A 33 11.34 -15.59 -6.75
CA PRO A 33 11.53 -14.16 -6.56
C PRO A 33 10.27 -13.35 -6.84
N ASP A 34 9.46 -13.73 -7.83
CA ASP A 34 8.20 -13.03 -8.16
C ASP A 34 7.18 -13.13 -7.02
N ILE A 35 7.07 -14.30 -6.40
CA ILE A 35 6.15 -14.52 -5.27
C ILE A 35 6.62 -13.71 -4.06
N PHE A 36 7.92 -13.69 -3.79
CA PHE A 36 8.49 -12.93 -2.69
C PHE A 36 8.29 -11.42 -2.85
N LEU A 37 8.52 -10.90 -4.08
CA LEU A 37 8.28 -9.48 -4.40
C LEU A 37 6.81 -9.12 -4.25
N LYS A 38 5.91 -9.91 -4.84
CA LYS A 38 4.47 -9.67 -4.72
C LYS A 38 4.00 -9.66 -3.28
N ASN A 39 4.46 -10.59 -2.46
CA ASN A 39 4.13 -10.60 -1.03
C ASN A 39 4.62 -9.34 -0.29
N LYS A 40 5.82 -8.85 -0.61
CA LYS A 40 6.34 -7.60 -0.03
C LYS A 40 5.51 -6.39 -0.44
N ILE A 41 5.17 -6.28 -1.73
CA ILE A 41 4.34 -5.19 -2.26
C ILE A 41 2.96 -5.22 -1.61
N THR A 42 2.32 -6.39 -1.54
CA THR A 42 1.00 -6.54 -0.92
C THR A 42 1.01 -6.14 0.55
N LYS A 43 2.02 -6.57 1.32
CA LYS A 43 2.16 -6.19 2.74
C LYS A 43 2.33 -4.68 2.91
N ARG A 44 3.14 -4.02 2.08
CA ARG A 44 3.32 -2.58 2.08
C ARG A 44 2.01 -1.86 1.76
N SER A 45 1.33 -2.27 0.71
CA SER A 45 0.02 -1.73 0.31
C SER A 45 -1.03 -1.88 1.41
N ASP A 46 -1.08 -3.03 2.07
CA ASP A 46 -2.02 -3.28 3.17
C ASP A 46 -1.70 -2.42 4.41
N ALA A 47 -0.42 -2.20 4.71
CA ALA A 47 -0.01 -1.31 5.80
C ALA A 47 -0.44 0.13 5.53
N ILE A 48 -0.21 0.65 4.32
CA ILE A 48 -0.65 1.98 3.90
C ILE A 48 -2.17 2.10 3.95
N ARG A 49 -2.90 1.10 3.43
CA ARG A 49 -4.38 1.08 3.44
C ARG A 49 -4.95 1.15 4.86
N LYS A 50 -4.30 0.50 5.83
CA LYS A 50 -4.75 0.52 7.24
C LYS A 50 -4.58 1.89 7.89
N GLY A 51 -3.50 2.59 7.60
CA GLY A 51 -3.19 3.90 8.15
C GLY A 51 -3.88 5.06 7.44
N LEU A 52 -4.36 4.86 6.21
CA LEU A 52 -4.91 5.93 5.38
C LEU A 52 -6.09 6.68 6.00
N PRO A 53 -7.11 6.03 6.63
CA PRO A 53 -8.20 6.75 7.29
C PRO A 53 -7.70 7.67 8.41
N ASP A 54 -6.78 7.20 9.23
CA ASP A 54 -6.22 7.97 10.34
C ASP A 54 -5.40 9.17 9.81
N ALA A 55 -4.69 8.97 8.69
CA ALA A 55 -3.95 10.05 8.02
C ALA A 55 -4.89 11.11 7.44
N LEU A 56 -5.99 10.70 6.84
CA LEU A 56 -6.99 11.65 6.30
C LEU A 56 -7.66 12.44 7.42
N ASP A 57 -8.01 11.81 8.53
CA ASP A 57 -8.57 12.51 9.69
C ASP A 57 -7.60 13.57 10.21
N LEU A 58 -6.32 13.24 10.31
CA LEU A 58 -5.30 14.20 10.75
C LEU A 58 -5.07 15.31 9.71
N LEU A 59 -5.13 15.00 8.40
CA LEU A 59 -5.07 16.01 7.33
C LEU A 59 -6.25 16.98 7.41
N VAL A 60 -7.47 16.49 7.72
CA VAL A 60 -8.65 17.35 7.93
C VAL A 60 -8.40 18.33 9.08
N ILE A 61 -7.91 17.83 10.22
CA ILE A 61 -7.59 18.68 11.38
C ILE A 61 -6.53 19.72 11.03
N CYS A 62 -5.50 19.34 10.29
CA CYS A 62 -4.46 20.27 9.84
C CYS A 62 -5.01 21.33 8.88
N ALA A 63 -5.89 20.96 7.96
CA ALA A 63 -6.53 21.88 7.02
C ALA A 63 -7.49 22.86 7.73
N GLU A 64 -8.24 22.39 8.74
CA GLU A 64 -9.12 23.23 9.57
C GLU A 64 -8.32 24.18 10.47
N ALA A 65 -7.11 23.79 10.90
CA ALA A 65 -6.18 24.63 11.61
C ALA A 65 -5.48 25.68 10.70
N GLY A 66 -5.74 25.66 9.39
CA GLY A 66 -5.17 26.61 8.43
C GLY A 66 -3.73 26.31 8.02
N LEU A 67 -3.25 25.07 8.25
CA LEU A 67 -1.93 24.65 7.79
C LEU A 67 -1.90 24.54 6.25
N THR A 68 -0.75 24.90 5.65
CA THR A 68 -0.50 24.62 4.23
C THR A 68 -0.45 23.13 3.97
N VAL A 69 -0.74 22.71 2.73
CA VAL A 69 -0.83 21.28 2.39
C VAL A 69 0.48 20.55 2.63
N ASP A 70 1.61 21.16 2.28
CA ASP A 70 2.96 20.63 2.53
C ASP A 70 3.24 20.49 4.05
N ALA A 71 2.91 21.50 4.85
CA ALA A 71 3.03 21.44 6.31
C ALA A 71 2.11 20.37 6.93
N ALA A 72 0.90 20.21 6.39
CA ALA A 72 -0.03 19.18 6.82
C ALA A 72 0.51 17.77 6.53
N PHE A 73 1.01 17.52 5.31
CA PHE A 73 1.65 16.25 4.97
C PHE A 73 2.87 15.94 5.84
N HIS A 74 3.71 16.95 6.09
CA HIS A 74 4.87 16.81 6.98
C HIS A 74 4.46 16.44 8.41
N ARG A 75 3.38 17.07 8.91
CA ARG A 75 2.87 16.79 10.26
C ARG A 75 2.31 15.38 10.35
N VAL A 76 1.49 14.98 9.40
CA VAL A 76 0.89 13.63 9.33
C VAL A 76 1.97 12.56 9.24
N ALA A 77 2.97 12.75 8.38
CA ALA A 77 4.11 11.83 8.25
C ALA A 77 4.85 11.62 9.58
N ARG A 78 5.05 12.68 10.35
CA ARG A 78 5.74 12.63 11.64
C ARG A 78 4.92 11.97 12.74
N GLU A 79 3.63 12.29 12.82
CA GLU A 79 2.75 11.77 13.87
C GLU A 79 2.42 10.29 13.64
N LEU A 80 2.10 9.92 12.40
CA LEU A 80 1.68 8.56 12.06
C LEU A 80 2.83 7.63 11.62
N GLY A 81 4.02 8.18 11.32
CA GLY A 81 5.16 7.38 10.87
C GLY A 81 5.64 6.34 11.88
N ARG A 82 5.32 6.51 13.17
CA ARG A 82 5.63 5.50 14.21
C ARG A 82 4.65 4.31 14.16
N ALA A 83 3.38 4.58 13.87
CA ALA A 83 2.34 3.54 13.80
C ALA A 83 2.26 2.89 12.42
N TYR A 84 2.50 3.67 11.37
CA TYR A 84 2.42 3.27 9.96
C TYR A 84 3.67 3.77 9.20
N PRO A 85 4.83 3.11 9.35
CA PRO A 85 6.09 3.56 8.76
C PRO A 85 6.03 3.75 7.25
N GLU A 86 5.39 2.81 6.53
CA GLU A 86 5.28 2.84 5.07
C GLU A 86 4.46 4.06 4.59
N LEU A 87 3.41 4.42 5.31
CA LEU A 87 2.60 5.60 5.02
C LEU A 87 3.37 6.89 5.36
N GLY A 88 4.08 6.90 6.49
CA GLY A 88 4.90 8.02 6.92
C GLY A 88 6.01 8.35 5.91
N GLU A 89 6.67 7.32 5.36
CA GLU A 89 7.68 7.49 4.31
C GLU A 89 7.09 8.16 3.06
N GLU A 90 5.96 7.66 2.55
CA GLU A 90 5.33 8.19 1.35
C GLU A 90 4.82 9.63 1.55
N PHE A 91 4.24 9.93 2.71
CA PHE A 91 3.75 11.27 3.02
C PHE A 91 4.90 12.26 3.24
N SER A 92 6.00 11.82 3.86
CA SER A 92 7.21 12.61 4.02
C SER A 92 7.82 12.98 2.67
N LEU A 93 7.93 12.01 1.76
CA LEU A 93 8.43 12.22 0.41
C LEU A 93 7.52 13.19 -0.38
N THR A 94 6.21 13.00 -0.28
CA THR A 94 5.24 13.89 -0.94
C THR A 94 5.32 15.32 -0.39
N ALA A 95 5.53 15.50 0.94
CA ALA A 95 5.72 16.81 1.53
C ALA A 95 6.97 17.52 0.98
N ILE A 96 8.06 16.78 0.80
CA ILE A 96 9.28 17.29 0.18
C ILE A 96 9.01 17.70 -1.27
N GLU A 97 8.37 16.82 -2.05
CA GLU A 97 8.02 17.09 -3.45
C GLU A 97 7.13 18.35 -3.58
N LEU A 98 6.13 18.52 -2.69
CA LEU A 98 5.26 19.70 -2.65
C LEU A 98 6.03 21.01 -2.35
N GLY A 99 7.13 20.92 -1.60
CA GLY A 99 7.98 22.06 -1.30
C GLY A 99 8.98 22.41 -2.41
N PHE A 100 9.39 21.44 -3.22
CA PHE A 100 10.42 21.62 -4.25
C PHE A 100 9.87 21.74 -5.67
N LEU A 101 8.75 21.07 -5.99
CA LEU A 101 8.17 21.10 -7.32
C LEU A 101 7.35 22.37 -7.54
N THR A 102 7.55 22.98 -8.68
CA THR A 102 6.74 24.15 -9.11
C THR A 102 5.29 23.76 -9.37
N ASP A 103 5.07 22.55 -9.88
CA ASP A 103 3.73 21.98 -10.09
C ASP A 103 3.38 20.98 -8.96
N ARG A 104 2.53 21.43 -8.05
CA ARG A 104 2.04 20.61 -6.91
C ARG A 104 1.26 19.40 -7.37
N ARG A 105 0.58 19.50 -8.50
CA ARG A 105 -0.15 18.39 -9.12
C ARG A 105 0.78 17.20 -9.40
N GLN A 106 1.99 17.47 -9.87
CA GLN A 106 2.97 16.43 -10.14
C GLN A 106 3.38 15.66 -8.87
N ALA A 107 3.51 16.33 -7.73
CA ALA A 107 3.79 15.68 -6.45
C ALA A 107 2.68 14.69 -6.05
N PHE A 108 1.42 15.07 -6.24
CA PHE A 108 0.28 14.18 -5.97
C PHE A 108 0.22 13.01 -6.95
N GLU A 109 0.45 13.24 -8.24
CA GLU A 109 0.50 12.19 -9.25
C GLU A 109 1.64 11.18 -8.96
N ASN A 110 2.79 11.65 -8.52
CA ASN A 110 3.90 10.81 -8.09
C ASN A 110 3.51 9.93 -6.91
N LEU A 111 2.81 10.48 -5.90
CA LEU A 111 2.29 9.69 -4.78
C LEU A 111 1.35 8.57 -5.27
N ALA A 112 0.41 8.88 -6.18
CA ALA A 112 -0.53 7.91 -6.73
C ALA A 112 0.18 6.80 -7.53
N MET A 113 1.26 7.13 -8.24
CA MET A 113 2.06 6.16 -8.99
C MET A 113 2.88 5.24 -8.07
N ARG A 114 3.48 5.80 -7.01
CA ARG A 114 4.30 5.02 -6.06
C ARG A 114 3.48 4.05 -5.24
N VAL A 115 2.32 4.48 -4.79
CA VAL A 115 1.50 3.68 -3.86
C VAL A 115 0.57 2.71 -4.57
N ASP A 116 0.12 3.03 -5.79
CA ASP A 116 -0.77 2.23 -6.65
C ASP A 116 -1.97 1.58 -5.91
N LEU A 117 -2.62 2.35 -5.05
CA LEU A 117 -3.85 1.98 -4.35
C LEU A 117 -5.01 2.87 -4.82
N ASP A 118 -6.15 2.27 -5.15
CA ASP A 118 -7.34 3.02 -5.58
C ASP A 118 -7.79 4.04 -4.54
N ALA A 119 -7.63 3.71 -3.25
CA ALA A 119 -7.89 4.62 -2.15
C ALA A 119 -7.01 5.87 -2.21
N VAL A 120 -5.70 5.71 -2.46
CA VAL A 120 -4.75 6.83 -2.58
C VAL A 120 -4.99 7.63 -3.86
N LYS A 121 -5.31 6.96 -4.97
CA LYS A 121 -5.71 7.63 -6.22
C LYS A 121 -6.94 8.52 -6.02
N GLY A 122 -7.92 8.04 -5.24
CA GLY A 122 -9.09 8.83 -4.87
C GLY A 122 -8.74 10.07 -4.06
N VAL A 123 -7.84 9.95 -3.07
CA VAL A 123 -7.33 11.08 -2.29
C VAL A 123 -6.61 12.09 -3.18
N VAL A 124 -5.69 11.63 -4.01
CA VAL A 124 -4.92 12.45 -4.95
C VAL A 124 -5.83 13.21 -5.90
N THR A 125 -6.80 12.53 -6.51
CA THR A 125 -7.78 13.16 -7.42
C THR A 125 -8.55 14.27 -6.71
N THR A 126 -8.99 14.02 -5.48
CA THR A 126 -9.71 15.01 -4.66
C THR A 126 -8.81 16.22 -4.35
N MET A 127 -7.55 15.99 -4.00
CA MET A 127 -6.60 17.08 -3.72
C MET A 127 -6.33 17.95 -4.94
N ILE A 128 -6.09 17.35 -6.10
CA ILE A 128 -5.87 18.05 -7.36
C ILE A 128 -7.13 18.87 -7.74
N GLN A 129 -8.32 18.31 -7.59
CA GLN A 129 -9.57 19.01 -7.85
C GLN A 129 -9.77 20.19 -6.90
N THR A 130 -9.46 20.01 -5.63
CA THR A 130 -9.59 21.05 -4.61
C THR A 130 -8.65 22.23 -4.89
N GLU A 131 -7.42 21.98 -5.29
CA GLU A 131 -6.49 23.04 -5.70
C GLU A 131 -6.95 23.77 -6.95
N LYS A 132 -7.51 23.05 -7.92
CA LYS A 132 -7.98 23.65 -9.20
C LYS A 132 -9.22 24.51 -9.04
N TYR A 133 -10.16 24.09 -8.20
CA TYR A 133 -11.48 24.73 -8.08
C TYR A 133 -11.65 25.57 -6.80
N GLY A 134 -10.65 25.63 -5.92
CA GLY A 134 -10.70 26.42 -4.69
C GLY A 134 -11.75 25.95 -3.68
N THR A 135 -12.22 24.72 -3.80
CA THR A 135 -13.15 24.12 -2.82
C THR A 135 -12.46 23.94 -1.46
N PRO A 136 -13.18 24.05 -0.33
CA PRO A 136 -12.58 23.83 0.98
C PRO A 136 -11.99 22.42 1.09
N LEU A 137 -10.66 22.32 1.16
CA LEU A 137 -9.92 21.07 1.24
C LEU A 137 -10.41 20.20 2.42
N ALA A 138 -10.65 20.83 3.56
CA ALA A 138 -11.11 20.14 4.76
C ALA A 138 -12.44 19.40 4.54
N SER A 139 -13.42 20.01 3.84
CA SER A 139 -14.71 19.38 3.57
C SER A 139 -14.59 18.17 2.64
N ALA A 140 -13.79 18.29 1.58
CA ALA A 140 -13.55 17.20 0.63
C ALA A 140 -12.84 16.01 1.30
N LEU A 141 -11.81 16.28 2.10
CA LEU A 141 -11.08 15.26 2.87
C LEU A 141 -11.97 14.59 3.94
N ARG A 142 -12.86 15.35 4.58
CA ARG A 142 -13.81 14.81 5.58
C ARG A 142 -14.76 13.78 4.96
N VAL A 143 -15.31 14.07 3.79
CA VAL A 143 -16.15 13.11 3.07
C VAL A 143 -15.40 11.84 2.72
N LEU A 144 -14.15 12.00 2.30
CA LEU A 144 -13.30 10.87 1.92
C LEU A 144 -12.89 10.02 3.12
N SER A 145 -12.53 10.64 4.24
CA SER A 145 -12.25 9.98 5.51
C SER A 145 -13.45 9.16 6.01
N ALA A 146 -14.64 9.74 6.00
CA ALA A 146 -15.88 9.05 6.38
C ALA A 146 -16.15 7.82 5.49
N LYS A 147 -15.92 7.95 4.17
CA LYS A 147 -16.05 6.83 3.23
C LYS A 147 -15.11 5.67 3.57
N PHE A 148 -13.83 5.94 3.78
CA PHE A 148 -12.85 4.89 4.10
C PHE A 148 -13.09 4.25 5.47
N ARG A 149 -13.59 5.02 6.44
CA ARG A 149 -13.98 4.49 7.75
C ARG A 149 -15.14 3.51 7.62
N ASN A 150 -16.15 3.84 6.82
CA ASN A 150 -17.27 2.93 6.52
C ASN A 150 -16.82 1.67 5.79
N GLU A 151 -15.94 1.80 4.79
CA GLU A 151 -15.38 0.64 4.08
C GLU A 151 -14.58 -0.28 5.02
N ARG A 152 -13.85 0.30 5.98
CA ARG A 152 -13.11 -0.47 7.00
C ARG A 152 -14.06 -1.25 7.91
N MET A 153 -15.16 -0.62 8.33
CA MET A 153 -16.18 -1.26 9.17
C MET A 153 -16.89 -2.40 8.44
N MET A 154 -17.33 -2.19 7.20
CA MET A 154 -17.96 -3.22 6.37
C MET A 154 -17.04 -4.43 6.14
N ARG A 155 -15.74 -4.22 5.91
CA ARG A 155 -14.78 -5.34 5.79
C ARG A 155 -14.58 -6.10 7.10
N ALA A 156 -14.64 -5.43 8.24
CA ALA A 156 -14.56 -6.08 9.54
C ALA A 156 -15.80 -6.94 9.79
N GLU A 157 -16.99 -6.44 9.46
CA GLU A 157 -18.26 -7.17 9.54
C GLU A 157 -18.28 -8.38 8.59
N GLU A 158 -17.82 -8.23 7.36
CA GLU A 158 -17.72 -9.34 6.40
C GLU A 158 -16.80 -10.45 6.92
N LYS A 159 -15.66 -10.09 7.51
CA LYS A 159 -14.76 -11.07 8.15
C LYS A 159 -15.39 -11.75 9.34
N ALA A 160 -16.10 -11.00 10.18
CA ALA A 160 -16.81 -11.55 11.33
C ALA A 160 -17.95 -12.49 10.90
N ALA A 161 -18.67 -12.17 9.84
CA ALA A 161 -19.74 -13.01 9.29
C ALA A 161 -19.23 -14.34 8.69
N ARG A 162 -17.99 -14.39 8.21
CA ARG A 162 -17.37 -15.62 7.67
C ARG A 162 -16.86 -16.58 8.75
N LEU A 163 -16.61 -16.10 9.97
CA LEU A 163 -16.06 -16.92 11.06
C LEU A 163 -17.00 -18.05 11.52
N PRO A 164 -18.34 -17.84 11.70
CA PRO A 164 -19.23 -18.93 12.13
C PRO A 164 -19.36 -20.04 11.07
N ALA A 165 -19.20 -19.74 9.79
CA ALA A 165 -19.27 -20.75 8.73
C ALA A 165 -18.09 -21.75 8.74
N ILE A 166 -16.96 -21.37 9.32
CA ILE A 166 -15.76 -22.23 9.42
C ILE A 166 -15.79 -23.09 10.68
N MET A 167 -16.55 -22.69 11.71
CA MET A 167 -16.67 -23.46 12.96
C MET A 167 -17.75 -24.55 12.92
N THR A 168 -18.57 -24.62 11.88
CA THR A 168 -19.66 -25.62 11.73
C THR A 168 -19.29 -26.78 10.80
N VAL A 169 -18.07 -26.91 10.35
CA VAL A 169 -17.49 -28.05 9.64
C VAL A 169 -16.41 -28.69 10.51
#